data_d4dceb9361323ca1cd68a8c3a790e0ac
#
_entry.id   d4dceb9361323ca1cd68a8c3a790e0ac
#
_cell.length_a   1.000
_cell.length_b   1.000
_cell.length_c   1.000
_cell.angle_alpha   90.00
_cell.angle_beta   90.00
_cell.angle_gamma   90.00
#
_symmetry.space_group_name_H-M   'P 1'
#
loop_
_entity.id
_entity.type
_entity.pdbx_description
1 polymer ?
#
loop_
_entity_poly.entity_id
_entity_poly.type
_entity_poly.pdbx_seq_one_letter_code
_entity_poly.pdbx_strand_id
1 'polypeptide(L)'
;MKLTEQRSSTLHGVLLITLFACAAFYIGDMGWVKALSLSPMVVGIILGMLYANSLRNNLPDTWVPGIAFCGKRVLRFGIILYGFRLTFQDVVAVGLPAIVVDAIIVCGTILLGVLVGRLLKMDRSIALLTACGSGICGAAAVLGVDGAIRPKPYKTAVAVATVVIFGTLLMFLYPILYRAGVFDLSPDAMGIFAGSTIHEVAQVVGAGDAMGAAVSNSAIIVKMIRVMMLVPVLLVIAFFVAKNVAERGEEGNGGSTINIPWFAILFLVVIGFNSLNLLPKACVDFINTFDTFLLTMAMSALGAETSIDKFKKAGFKPFLLATILWCWLIGGGYCLAKYVVPLMGVGC
;
A
#
# COMPACT_ATOMS: atom_id res chain seq x y z
N MET A 1 6.88 2.10 36.35
CA MET A 1 7.42 0.78 35.95
C MET A 1 6.79 0.27 34.66
N LYS A 2 5.46 0.05 34.53
CA LYS A 2 4.82 -0.49 33.30
C LYS A 2 5.09 0.29 31.99
N LEU A 3 5.17 1.64 32.03
CA LEU A 3 5.47 2.47 30.86
C LEU A 3 6.90 2.30 30.35
N THR A 4 7.85 2.00 31.27
CA THR A 4 9.26 1.75 30.92
C THR A 4 9.44 0.39 30.27
N GLU A 5 8.73 -0.64 30.75
CA GLU A 5 8.74 -1.98 30.16
C GLU A 5 8.11 -2.00 28.77
N GLN A 6 7.01 -1.29 28.58
CA GLN A 6 6.34 -1.20 27.27
C GLN A 6 7.20 -0.44 26.25
N ARG A 7 7.91 0.60 26.67
CA ARG A 7 8.88 1.32 25.83
C ARG A 7 10.09 0.46 25.48
N SER A 8 10.62 -0.30 26.46
CA SER A 8 11.71 -1.24 26.22
C SER A 8 11.32 -2.32 25.23
N SER A 9 10.13 -2.92 25.37
CA SER A 9 9.62 -3.94 24.47
C SER A 9 9.42 -3.45 23.03
N THR A 10 8.90 -2.22 22.87
CA THR A 10 8.79 -1.58 21.55
C THR A 10 10.17 -1.35 20.94
N LEU A 11 11.15 -0.95 21.73
CA LEU A 11 12.52 -0.73 21.26
C LEU A 11 13.14 -2.03 20.73
N HIS A 12 12.94 -3.17 21.40
CA HIS A 12 13.45 -4.46 20.92
C HIS A 12 12.85 -4.84 19.57
N GLY A 13 11.54 -4.61 19.35
CA GLY A 13 10.92 -4.83 18.04
C GLY A 13 11.50 -3.93 16.95
N VAL A 14 11.77 -2.65 17.25
CA VAL A 14 12.42 -1.72 16.32
C VAL A 14 13.85 -2.17 16.02
N LEU A 15 14.62 -2.58 17.04
CA LEU A 15 15.99 -3.08 16.86
C LEU A 15 16.04 -4.34 16.01
N LEU A 16 15.11 -5.27 16.19
CA LEU A 16 15.00 -6.46 15.34
C LEU A 16 14.79 -6.07 13.86
N ILE A 17 13.87 -5.16 13.59
CA ILE A 17 13.59 -4.69 12.22
C ILE A 17 14.77 -3.91 11.64
N THR A 18 15.47 -3.12 12.47
CA THR A 18 16.71 -2.45 12.07
C THR A 18 17.79 -3.47 11.67
N LEU A 19 17.93 -4.56 12.43
CA LEU A 19 18.86 -5.63 12.11
C LEU A 19 18.50 -6.30 10.76
N PHE A 20 17.21 -6.53 10.50
CA PHE A 20 16.78 -7.06 9.20
C PHE A 20 17.08 -6.09 8.06
N ALA A 21 16.90 -4.79 8.26
CA ALA A 21 17.25 -3.80 7.27
C ALA A 21 18.77 -3.78 6.99
N CYS A 22 19.61 -3.79 8.03
CA CYS A 22 21.05 -3.92 7.86
C CYS A 22 21.45 -5.19 7.11
N ALA A 23 20.86 -6.35 7.48
CA ALA A 23 21.09 -7.60 6.79
C ALA A 23 20.62 -7.53 5.33
N ALA A 24 19.49 -6.89 5.04
CA ALA A 24 18.96 -6.72 3.70
C ALA A 24 19.89 -5.85 2.82
N PHE A 25 20.49 -4.81 3.36
CA PHE A 25 21.51 -4.03 2.64
C PHE A 25 22.75 -4.87 2.36
N TYR A 26 23.26 -5.58 3.36
CA TYR A 26 24.44 -6.44 3.19
C TYR A 26 24.19 -7.54 2.16
N ILE A 27 23.07 -8.24 2.24
CA ILE A 27 22.68 -9.29 1.29
C ILE A 27 22.41 -8.68 -0.09
N GLY A 28 21.75 -7.53 -0.17
CA GLY A 28 21.47 -6.81 -1.41
C GLY A 28 22.74 -6.40 -2.19
N ASP A 29 23.86 -6.21 -1.49
CA ASP A 29 25.16 -5.90 -2.09
C ASP A 29 25.90 -7.11 -2.64
N MET A 30 25.48 -8.34 -2.33
CA MET A 30 26.09 -9.56 -2.85
C MET A 30 25.90 -9.67 -4.37
N GLY A 31 26.94 -10.10 -5.09
CA GLY A 31 26.94 -10.13 -6.56
C GLY A 31 25.81 -10.95 -7.18
N TRP A 32 25.45 -12.09 -6.60
CA TRP A 32 24.36 -12.94 -7.07
C TRP A 32 22.96 -12.31 -6.84
N VAL A 33 22.78 -11.54 -5.76
CA VAL A 33 21.55 -10.81 -5.49
C VAL A 33 21.37 -9.65 -6.46
N LYS A 34 22.48 -8.92 -6.75
CA LYS A 34 22.50 -7.88 -7.79
C LYS A 34 22.21 -8.45 -9.19
N ALA A 35 22.73 -9.65 -9.50
CA ALA A 35 22.44 -10.33 -10.76
C ALA A 35 20.93 -10.68 -10.91
N LEU A 36 20.24 -10.97 -9.79
CA LEU A 36 18.80 -11.17 -9.75
C LEU A 36 18.02 -9.83 -9.71
N SER A 37 18.72 -8.69 -9.70
CA SER A 37 18.13 -7.34 -9.55
C SER A 37 17.18 -7.22 -8.35
N LEU A 38 17.52 -7.88 -7.24
CA LEU A 38 16.77 -7.77 -5.99
C LEU A 38 17.27 -6.57 -5.19
N SER A 39 16.40 -5.62 -4.95
CA SER A 39 16.72 -4.46 -4.13
C SER A 39 16.76 -4.82 -2.63
N PRO A 40 17.43 -4.01 -1.79
CA PRO A 40 17.40 -4.19 -0.33
C PRO A 40 15.98 -4.25 0.25
N MET A 41 15.03 -3.51 -0.32
CA MET A 41 13.63 -3.53 0.11
C MET A 41 12.98 -4.88 -0.11
N VAL A 42 13.22 -5.51 -1.28
CA VAL A 42 12.71 -6.86 -1.60
C VAL A 42 13.37 -7.91 -0.70
N VAL A 43 14.67 -7.81 -0.47
CA VAL A 43 15.37 -8.70 0.48
C VAL A 43 14.81 -8.53 1.89
N GLY A 44 14.56 -7.29 2.33
CA GLY A 44 13.99 -6.98 3.62
C GLY A 44 12.62 -7.62 3.85
N ILE A 45 11.70 -7.54 2.88
CA ILE A 45 10.38 -8.17 3.03
C ILE A 45 10.49 -9.70 3.06
N ILE A 46 11.38 -10.30 2.27
CA ILE A 46 11.61 -11.75 2.28
C ILE A 46 12.13 -12.19 3.66
N LEU A 47 13.11 -11.49 4.23
CA LEU A 47 13.62 -11.76 5.58
C LEU A 47 12.51 -11.66 6.63
N GLY A 48 11.67 -10.63 6.55
CA GLY A 48 10.51 -10.46 7.41
C GLY A 48 9.51 -11.61 7.28
N MET A 49 9.20 -12.06 6.06
CA MET A 49 8.29 -13.19 5.81
C MET A 49 8.86 -14.52 6.33
N LEU A 50 10.15 -14.75 6.14
CA LEU A 50 10.83 -15.92 6.72
C LEU A 50 10.73 -15.92 8.25
N TYR A 51 10.97 -14.78 8.88
CA TYR A 51 10.78 -14.61 10.32
C TYR A 51 9.33 -14.91 10.74
N ALA A 52 8.34 -14.34 10.06
CA ALA A 52 6.93 -14.49 10.40
C ALA A 52 6.44 -15.95 10.35
N ASN A 53 7.03 -16.77 9.48
CA ASN A 53 6.58 -18.13 9.22
C ASN A 53 7.47 -19.21 9.85
N SER A 54 8.64 -18.84 10.42
CA SER A 54 9.56 -19.79 11.04
C SER A 54 9.84 -19.49 12.52
N LEU A 55 10.19 -18.25 12.85
CA LEU A 55 10.74 -17.90 14.16
C LEU A 55 9.79 -17.14 15.08
N ARG A 56 8.64 -16.65 14.57
CA ARG A 56 7.73 -15.80 15.33
C ARG A 56 7.24 -16.44 16.63
N ASN A 57 6.95 -17.71 16.60
CA ASN A 57 6.43 -18.44 17.78
C ASN A 57 7.49 -18.60 18.90
N ASN A 58 8.77 -18.33 18.59
CA ASN A 58 9.88 -18.47 19.53
C ASN A 58 10.32 -17.13 20.12
N LEU A 59 9.72 -16.01 19.67
CA LEU A 59 10.07 -14.67 20.14
C LEU A 59 8.91 -14.01 20.91
N PRO A 60 9.23 -13.12 21.87
CA PRO A 60 8.22 -12.51 22.74
C PRO A 60 7.19 -11.70 21.94
N ASP A 61 5.91 -11.91 22.24
CA ASP A 61 4.80 -11.09 21.68
C ASP A 61 4.93 -9.61 22.04
N THR A 62 5.71 -9.29 23.05
CA THR A 62 6.00 -7.93 23.49
C THR A 62 6.74 -7.09 22.43
N TRP A 63 7.39 -7.71 21.44
CA TRP A 63 8.11 -7.02 20.35
C TRP A 63 7.20 -6.60 19.19
N VAL A 64 6.01 -7.18 19.10
CA VAL A 64 5.02 -6.90 18.03
C VAL A 64 4.69 -5.41 17.90
N PRO A 65 4.50 -4.62 18.98
CA PRO A 65 4.28 -3.18 18.86
C PRO A 65 5.40 -2.42 18.16
N GLY A 66 6.67 -2.84 18.35
CA GLY A 66 7.83 -2.27 17.67
C GLY A 66 7.87 -2.58 16.18
N ILE A 67 7.54 -3.82 15.81
CA ILE A 67 7.40 -4.24 14.41
C ILE A 67 6.29 -3.42 13.74
N ALA A 68 5.11 -3.32 14.36
CA ALA A 68 3.99 -2.53 13.85
C ALA A 68 4.31 -1.02 13.76
N PHE A 69 5.14 -0.49 14.66
CA PHE A 69 5.63 0.89 14.59
C PHE A 69 6.44 1.10 13.30
N CYS A 70 7.36 0.18 12.97
CA CYS A 70 8.16 0.24 11.74
C CYS A 70 7.27 0.13 10.50
N GLY A 71 6.35 -0.83 10.45
CA GLY A 71 5.43 -1.03 9.31
C GLY A 71 4.43 0.11 9.09
N LYS A 72 4.18 0.96 10.11
CA LYS A 72 3.20 2.04 10.00
C LYS A 72 3.81 3.42 10.07
N ARG A 73 4.58 3.73 11.12
CA ARG A 73 5.09 5.10 11.35
C ARG A 73 6.38 5.36 10.58
N VAL A 74 7.32 4.42 10.63
CA VAL A 74 8.57 4.55 9.86
C VAL A 74 8.27 4.55 8.36
N LEU A 75 7.35 3.68 7.89
CA LEU A 75 6.88 3.69 6.50
C LEU A 75 6.36 5.07 6.07
N ARG A 76 5.43 5.67 6.86
CA ARG A 76 4.86 6.98 6.50
C ARG A 76 5.91 8.07 6.46
N PHE A 77 6.86 8.02 7.38
CA PHE A 77 7.97 8.97 7.42
C PHE A 77 8.92 8.78 6.20
N GLY A 78 9.26 7.53 5.86
CA GLY A 78 10.00 7.22 4.64
C GLY A 78 9.29 7.75 3.40
N ILE A 79 7.99 7.50 3.25
CA ILE A 79 7.21 8.01 2.11
C ILE A 79 7.27 9.55 2.02
N ILE A 80 7.19 10.27 3.15
CA ILE A 80 7.33 11.73 3.16
C ILE A 80 8.71 12.13 2.62
N LEU A 81 9.78 11.49 3.09
CA LEU A 81 11.15 11.76 2.63
C LEU A 81 11.38 11.35 1.17
N TYR A 82 10.67 10.33 0.68
CA TYR A 82 10.72 9.93 -0.74
C TYR A 82 10.38 11.09 -1.68
N GLY A 83 9.61 12.07 -1.21
CA GLY A 83 9.33 13.30 -1.95
C GLY A 83 10.57 14.07 -2.40
N PHE A 84 11.72 13.90 -1.73
CA PHE A 84 13.00 14.49 -2.17
C PHE A 84 13.59 13.85 -3.43
N ARG A 85 13.06 12.73 -3.92
CA ARG A 85 13.43 12.11 -5.20
C ARG A 85 12.67 12.69 -6.40
N LEU A 86 11.61 13.44 -6.13
CA LEU A 86 10.63 13.87 -7.11
C LEU A 86 10.56 15.38 -7.18
N THR A 87 10.11 15.87 -8.34
CA THR A 87 9.81 17.28 -8.57
C THR A 87 8.34 17.50 -8.86
N PHE A 88 7.89 18.74 -8.75
CA PHE A 88 6.50 19.08 -9.07
C PHE A 88 6.16 18.84 -10.56
N GLN A 89 7.17 18.96 -11.42
CA GLN A 89 7.07 18.64 -12.85
C GLN A 89 6.75 17.16 -13.08
N ASP A 90 7.37 16.25 -12.31
CA ASP A 90 7.08 14.81 -12.38
C ASP A 90 5.63 14.52 -11.97
N VAL A 91 5.12 15.22 -10.93
CA VAL A 91 3.72 15.07 -10.51
C VAL A 91 2.75 15.56 -11.58
N VAL A 92 3.05 16.69 -12.21
CA VAL A 92 2.21 17.25 -13.28
C VAL A 92 2.22 16.35 -14.51
N ALA A 93 3.38 15.80 -14.88
CA ALA A 93 3.53 14.89 -16.02
C ALA A 93 2.68 13.61 -15.87
N VAL A 94 2.64 13.04 -14.67
CA VAL A 94 1.83 11.84 -14.36
C VAL A 94 0.36 12.17 -14.05
N GLY A 95 0.07 13.43 -13.67
CA GLY A 95 -1.12 13.87 -12.94
C GLY A 95 -2.46 13.50 -13.55
N LEU A 96 -2.86 14.05 -14.70
CA LEU A 96 -4.22 13.88 -15.21
C LEU A 96 -4.55 12.45 -15.63
N PRO A 97 -3.69 11.72 -16.37
CA PRO A 97 -3.92 10.32 -16.69
C PRO A 97 -4.05 9.44 -15.46
N ALA A 98 -3.21 9.68 -14.43
CA ALA A 98 -3.28 8.96 -13.17
C ALA A 98 -4.62 9.17 -12.45
N ILE A 99 -5.09 10.43 -12.37
CA ILE A 99 -6.38 10.76 -11.73
C ILE A 99 -7.53 10.03 -12.42
N VAL A 100 -7.55 10.03 -13.77
CA VAL A 100 -8.62 9.36 -14.54
C VAL A 100 -8.57 7.85 -14.35
N VAL A 101 -7.39 7.24 -14.48
CA VAL A 101 -7.22 5.80 -14.28
C VAL A 101 -7.59 5.42 -12.86
N ASP A 102 -7.12 6.14 -11.84
CA ASP A 102 -7.45 5.88 -10.45
C ASP A 102 -8.94 6.04 -10.15
N ALA A 103 -9.59 7.06 -10.71
CA ALA A 103 -11.04 7.23 -10.54
C ALA A 103 -11.83 6.03 -11.11
N ILE A 104 -11.46 5.57 -12.30
CA ILE A 104 -12.09 4.39 -12.92
C ILE A 104 -11.82 3.13 -12.10
N ILE A 105 -10.58 2.91 -11.67
CA ILE A 105 -10.20 1.75 -10.86
C ILE A 105 -10.89 1.78 -9.50
N VAL A 106 -10.91 2.90 -8.79
CA VAL A 106 -11.55 3.03 -7.47
C VAL A 106 -13.05 2.78 -7.58
N CYS A 107 -13.74 3.51 -8.46
CA CYS A 107 -15.18 3.37 -8.64
C CYS A 107 -15.55 1.97 -9.15
N GLY A 108 -14.84 1.47 -10.16
CA GLY A 108 -15.07 0.15 -10.75
C GLY A 108 -14.86 -0.97 -9.73
N THR A 109 -13.78 -0.90 -8.94
CA THR A 109 -13.48 -1.91 -7.91
C THR A 109 -14.52 -1.92 -6.79
N ILE A 110 -14.95 -0.74 -6.32
CA ILE A 110 -15.97 -0.64 -5.28
C ILE A 110 -17.33 -1.17 -5.80
N LEU A 111 -17.74 -0.74 -6.98
CA LEU A 111 -19.00 -1.19 -7.58
C LEU A 111 -18.99 -2.69 -7.85
N LEU A 112 -17.94 -3.21 -8.48
CA LEU A 112 -17.76 -4.63 -8.74
C LEU A 112 -17.75 -5.44 -7.45
N GLY A 113 -17.01 -4.98 -6.44
CA GLY A 113 -16.90 -5.66 -5.15
C GLY A 113 -18.24 -5.74 -4.40
N VAL A 114 -19.03 -4.66 -4.42
CA VAL A 114 -20.38 -4.66 -3.83
C VAL A 114 -21.32 -5.57 -4.63
N LEU A 115 -21.26 -5.54 -5.95
CA LEU A 115 -22.09 -6.38 -6.83
C LEU A 115 -21.77 -7.87 -6.63
N VAL A 116 -20.49 -8.25 -6.74
CA VAL A 116 -20.03 -9.63 -6.56
C VAL A 116 -20.30 -10.12 -5.13
N GLY A 117 -20.08 -9.25 -4.12
CA GLY A 117 -20.40 -9.58 -2.73
C GLY A 117 -21.89 -9.91 -2.53
N ARG A 118 -22.81 -9.20 -3.23
CA ARG A 118 -24.24 -9.51 -3.23
C ARG A 118 -24.52 -10.85 -3.93
N LEU A 119 -23.91 -11.10 -5.08
CA LEU A 119 -24.08 -12.36 -5.83
C LEU A 119 -23.59 -13.58 -5.02
N LEU A 120 -22.48 -13.43 -4.29
CA LEU A 120 -21.94 -14.47 -3.41
C LEU A 120 -22.72 -14.60 -2.08
N LYS A 121 -23.77 -13.80 -1.88
CA LYS A 121 -24.55 -13.74 -0.63
C LYS A 121 -23.62 -13.57 0.59
N MET A 122 -22.65 -12.64 0.49
CA MET A 122 -21.73 -12.30 1.56
C MET A 122 -22.32 -11.25 2.49
N ASP A 123 -21.71 -11.15 3.67
CA ASP A 123 -21.96 -10.02 4.57
C ASP A 123 -21.58 -8.71 3.88
N ARG A 124 -22.49 -7.75 3.89
CA ARG A 124 -22.33 -6.45 3.19
C ARG A 124 -21.13 -5.67 3.69
N SER A 125 -20.84 -5.73 5.00
CA SER A 125 -19.68 -5.02 5.57
C SER A 125 -18.37 -5.62 5.09
N ILE A 126 -18.25 -6.96 5.05
CA ILE A 126 -17.03 -7.63 4.54
C ILE A 126 -16.83 -7.29 3.06
N ALA A 127 -17.89 -7.36 2.25
CA ALA A 127 -17.81 -7.05 0.83
C ALA A 127 -17.37 -5.59 0.59
N LEU A 128 -17.97 -4.62 1.29
CA LEU A 128 -17.60 -3.21 1.16
C LEU A 128 -16.18 -2.93 1.65
N LEU A 129 -15.79 -3.49 2.80
CA LEU A 129 -14.43 -3.34 3.35
C LEU A 129 -13.37 -3.90 2.39
N THR A 130 -13.61 -5.12 1.83
CA THR A 130 -12.70 -5.73 0.87
C THR A 130 -12.64 -4.93 -0.44
N ALA A 131 -13.78 -4.45 -0.93
CA ALA A 131 -13.87 -3.64 -2.14
C ALA A 131 -13.11 -2.31 -2.00
N CYS A 132 -13.34 -1.56 -0.92
CA CYS A 132 -12.64 -0.30 -0.64
C CYS A 132 -11.15 -0.52 -0.38
N GLY A 133 -10.79 -1.58 0.33
CA GLY A 133 -9.40 -1.95 0.56
C GLY A 133 -8.67 -2.25 -0.75
N SER A 134 -9.24 -3.10 -1.61
CA SER A 134 -8.67 -3.42 -2.92
C SER A 134 -8.68 -2.21 -3.87
N GLY A 135 -9.75 -1.42 -3.81
CA GLY A 135 -9.95 -0.26 -4.69
C GLY A 135 -9.10 0.95 -4.37
N ILE A 136 -8.67 1.20 -3.13
CA ILE A 136 -8.01 2.46 -2.74
C ILE A 136 -6.57 2.24 -2.27
N CYS A 137 -6.35 1.98 -0.98
CA CYS A 137 -5.00 1.92 -0.43
C CYS A 137 -4.80 0.81 0.61
N GLY A 138 -5.42 -0.32 0.38
CA GLY A 138 -5.19 -1.50 1.18
C GLY A 138 -5.80 -1.42 2.58
N ALA A 139 -5.05 -1.87 3.57
CA ALA A 139 -5.50 -1.91 4.96
C ALA A 139 -5.90 -0.52 5.50
N ALA A 140 -5.27 0.56 5.03
CA ALA A 140 -5.64 1.91 5.46
C ALA A 140 -7.07 2.29 5.04
N ALA A 141 -7.49 1.91 3.82
CA ALA A 141 -8.86 2.12 3.35
C ALA A 141 -9.85 1.24 4.12
N VAL A 142 -9.52 -0.02 4.38
CA VAL A 142 -10.35 -0.91 5.22
C VAL A 142 -10.60 -0.28 6.60
N LEU A 143 -9.54 0.22 7.27
CA LEU A 143 -9.66 0.86 8.58
C LEU A 143 -10.40 2.21 8.53
N GLY A 144 -10.26 2.96 7.44
CA GLY A 144 -11.03 4.19 7.22
C GLY A 144 -12.53 3.90 7.12
N VAL A 145 -12.91 2.92 6.31
CA VAL A 145 -14.29 2.49 6.13
C VAL A 145 -14.84 1.83 7.41
N ASP A 146 -14.01 1.06 8.13
CA ASP A 146 -14.35 0.50 9.45
C ASP A 146 -14.81 1.60 10.42
N GLY A 147 -14.08 2.72 10.49
CA GLY A 147 -14.47 3.88 11.30
C GLY A 147 -15.83 4.48 10.92
N ALA A 148 -16.21 4.39 9.65
CA ALA A 148 -17.49 4.92 9.15
C ALA A 148 -18.66 3.96 9.38
N ILE A 149 -18.49 2.64 9.13
CA ILE A 149 -19.58 1.65 9.20
C ILE A 149 -19.62 0.83 10.51
N ARG A 150 -18.55 0.89 11.33
CA ARG A 150 -18.41 0.22 12.64
C ARG A 150 -18.84 -1.25 12.64
N PRO A 151 -18.24 -2.10 11.82
CA PRO A 151 -18.59 -3.51 11.74
C PRO A 151 -18.02 -4.26 12.95
N LYS A 152 -18.40 -5.55 13.10
CA LYS A 152 -17.74 -6.41 14.09
C LYS A 152 -16.25 -6.58 13.76
N PRO A 153 -15.32 -6.55 14.74
CA PRO A 153 -13.86 -6.53 14.50
C PRO A 153 -13.32 -7.65 13.62
N TYR A 154 -13.91 -8.85 13.67
CA TYR A 154 -13.49 -9.97 12.82
C TYR A 154 -13.68 -9.70 11.32
N LYS A 155 -14.72 -8.92 10.95
CA LYS A 155 -15.00 -8.58 9.54
C LYS A 155 -13.89 -7.69 8.96
N THR A 156 -13.44 -6.73 9.74
CA THR A 156 -12.31 -5.87 9.41
C THR A 156 -11.02 -6.68 9.28
N ALA A 157 -10.76 -7.59 10.23
CA ALA A 157 -9.59 -8.45 10.18
C ALA A 157 -9.56 -9.36 8.93
N VAL A 158 -10.72 -9.90 8.52
CA VAL A 158 -10.84 -10.70 7.29
C VAL A 158 -10.55 -9.85 6.05
N ALA A 159 -11.14 -8.66 5.94
CA ALA A 159 -10.91 -7.77 4.81
C ALA A 159 -9.43 -7.33 4.72
N VAL A 160 -8.82 -6.93 5.85
CA VAL A 160 -7.39 -6.59 5.90
C VAL A 160 -6.53 -7.77 5.44
N ALA A 161 -6.82 -8.99 5.94
CA ALA A 161 -6.06 -10.18 5.56
C ALA A 161 -6.10 -10.43 4.04
N THR A 162 -7.28 -10.38 3.41
CA THR A 162 -7.40 -10.59 1.95
C THR A 162 -6.65 -9.54 1.15
N VAL A 163 -6.77 -8.26 1.53
CA VAL A 163 -6.11 -7.15 0.83
C VAL A 163 -4.59 -7.23 0.93
N VAL A 164 -4.04 -7.53 2.11
CA VAL A 164 -2.60 -7.71 2.31
C VAL A 164 -2.06 -8.86 1.47
N ILE A 165 -2.76 -10.00 1.46
CA ILE A 165 -2.40 -11.19 0.70
C ILE A 165 -2.30 -10.88 -0.80
N PHE A 166 -3.39 -10.42 -1.40
CA PHE A 166 -3.44 -10.18 -2.85
C PHE A 166 -2.53 -9.03 -3.28
N GLY A 167 -2.35 -8.02 -2.43
CA GLY A 167 -1.39 -6.96 -2.68
C GLY A 167 0.06 -7.44 -2.64
N THR A 168 0.40 -8.34 -1.71
CA THR A 168 1.73 -8.97 -1.65
C THR A 168 1.99 -9.83 -2.88
N LEU A 169 0.98 -10.56 -3.36
CA LEU A 169 1.09 -11.31 -4.61
C LEU A 169 1.39 -10.38 -5.80
N LEU A 170 0.69 -9.24 -5.92
CA LEU A 170 0.97 -8.27 -6.99
C LEU A 170 2.36 -7.67 -6.90
N MET A 171 2.82 -7.40 -5.68
CA MET A 171 4.16 -6.82 -5.46
C MET A 171 5.27 -7.69 -6.06
N PHE A 172 5.14 -9.02 -6.00
CA PHE A 172 6.10 -9.94 -6.62
C PHE A 172 5.77 -10.24 -8.08
N LEU A 173 4.50 -10.38 -8.42
CA LEU A 173 4.06 -10.78 -9.74
C LEU A 173 4.38 -9.71 -10.81
N TYR A 174 4.17 -8.43 -10.52
CA TYR A 174 4.36 -7.37 -11.51
C TYR A 174 5.82 -7.22 -11.96
N PRO A 175 6.82 -7.17 -11.07
CA PRO A 175 8.22 -7.13 -11.50
C PRO A 175 8.63 -8.34 -12.34
N ILE A 176 8.14 -9.53 -12.00
CA ILE A 176 8.42 -10.77 -12.75
C ILE A 176 7.85 -10.67 -14.17
N LEU A 177 6.57 -10.31 -14.30
CA LEU A 177 5.90 -10.21 -15.60
C LEU A 177 6.44 -9.05 -16.45
N TYR A 178 6.79 -7.92 -15.83
CA TYR A 178 7.37 -6.79 -16.51
C TYR A 178 8.74 -7.12 -17.11
N ARG A 179 9.63 -7.78 -16.34
CA ARG A 179 10.92 -8.23 -16.81
C ARG A 179 10.83 -9.33 -17.87
N ALA A 180 9.80 -10.18 -17.79
CA ALA A 180 9.53 -11.21 -18.79
C ALA A 180 8.93 -10.64 -20.09
N GLY A 181 8.69 -9.31 -20.20
CA GLY A 181 8.13 -8.68 -21.38
C GLY A 181 6.64 -8.98 -21.62
N VAL A 182 5.93 -9.51 -20.61
CA VAL A 182 4.48 -9.80 -20.72
C VAL A 182 3.66 -8.51 -20.77
N PHE A 183 4.08 -7.51 -20.01
CA PHE A 183 3.48 -6.17 -20.06
C PHE A 183 4.25 -5.30 -21.09
N ASP A 184 3.63 -5.12 -22.24
CA ASP A 184 4.08 -4.21 -23.29
C ASP A 184 3.59 -2.79 -22.96
N LEU A 185 4.28 -2.15 -21.99
CA LEU A 185 3.97 -0.83 -21.47
C LEU A 185 5.26 -0.01 -21.34
N SER A 186 5.17 1.29 -21.62
CA SER A 186 6.24 2.22 -21.29
C SER A 186 6.47 2.27 -19.77
N PRO A 187 7.65 2.70 -19.29
CA PRO A 187 7.90 2.80 -17.85
C PRO A 187 6.86 3.65 -17.11
N ASP A 188 6.39 4.75 -17.69
CA ASP A 188 5.36 5.60 -17.09
C ASP A 188 3.99 4.92 -17.06
N ALA A 189 3.57 4.27 -18.16
CA ALA A 189 2.33 3.51 -18.20
C ALA A 189 2.37 2.32 -17.22
N MET A 190 3.53 1.64 -17.09
CA MET A 190 3.72 0.59 -16.10
C MET A 190 3.66 1.14 -14.66
N GLY A 191 4.22 2.33 -14.44
CA GLY A 191 4.12 3.04 -13.17
C GLY A 191 2.67 3.38 -12.81
N ILE A 192 1.91 3.93 -13.77
CA ILE A 192 0.47 4.20 -13.60
C ILE A 192 -0.28 2.91 -13.32
N PHE A 193 -0.03 1.84 -14.06
CA PHE A 193 -0.65 0.54 -13.84
C PHE A 193 -0.36 -0.01 -12.44
N ALA A 194 0.91 -0.06 -12.04
CA ALA A 194 1.30 -0.58 -10.74
C ALA A 194 0.76 0.27 -9.58
N GLY A 195 0.85 1.60 -9.66
CA GLY A 195 0.35 2.53 -8.65
C GLY A 195 -1.17 2.45 -8.47
N SER A 196 -1.90 2.30 -9.60
CA SER A 196 -3.37 2.23 -9.59
C SER A 196 -3.94 0.85 -9.23
N THR A 197 -3.16 -0.22 -9.21
CA THR A 197 -3.69 -1.58 -9.02
C THR A 197 -3.11 -2.33 -7.83
N ILE A 198 -1.85 -2.13 -7.46
CA ILE A 198 -1.27 -2.71 -6.24
C ILE A 198 -1.97 -2.10 -5.01
N HIS A 199 -2.24 -2.91 -3.98
CA HIS A 199 -3.12 -2.52 -2.89
C HIS A 199 -2.51 -1.49 -1.94
N GLU A 200 -1.33 -1.71 -1.39
CA GLU A 200 -0.72 -0.88 -0.36
C GLU A 200 0.45 -0.05 -0.87
N VAL A 201 0.69 1.10 -0.23
CA VAL A 201 1.79 1.99 -0.57
C VAL A 201 3.13 1.28 -0.47
N ALA A 202 3.36 0.52 0.62
CA ALA A 202 4.59 -0.23 0.81
C ALA A 202 4.84 -1.24 -0.31
N GLN A 203 3.77 -1.94 -0.75
CA GLN A 203 3.85 -2.91 -1.85
C GLN A 203 4.14 -2.23 -3.19
N VAL A 204 3.60 -1.03 -3.43
CA VAL A 204 3.93 -0.22 -4.62
C VAL A 204 5.40 0.19 -4.62
N VAL A 205 5.91 0.65 -3.47
CA VAL A 205 7.33 1.00 -3.33
C VAL A 205 8.22 -0.22 -3.64
N GLY A 206 7.92 -1.38 -3.04
CA GLY A 206 8.69 -2.60 -3.26
C GLY A 206 8.63 -3.10 -4.71
N ALA A 207 7.45 -3.09 -5.34
CA ALA A 207 7.29 -3.49 -6.74
C ALA A 207 7.96 -2.50 -7.69
N GLY A 208 7.75 -1.19 -7.46
CA GLY A 208 8.33 -0.13 -8.28
C GLY A 208 9.86 -0.17 -8.27
N ASP A 209 10.46 -0.25 -7.08
CA ASP A 209 11.90 -0.35 -6.92
C ASP A 209 12.48 -1.56 -7.65
N ALA A 210 11.80 -2.70 -7.62
CA ALA A 210 12.18 -3.90 -8.36
C ALA A 210 12.04 -3.75 -9.88
N MET A 211 11.22 -2.85 -10.40
CA MET A 211 11.03 -2.59 -11.84
C MET A 211 11.92 -1.44 -12.38
N GLY A 212 12.52 -0.66 -11.49
CA GLY A 212 13.42 0.44 -11.84
C GLY A 212 12.87 1.82 -11.47
N ALA A 213 13.79 2.80 -11.40
CA ALA A 213 13.48 4.12 -10.84
C ALA A 213 12.36 4.87 -11.58
N ALA A 214 12.31 4.82 -12.91
CA ALA A 214 11.26 5.48 -13.69
C ALA A 214 9.87 4.93 -13.33
N VAL A 215 9.70 3.60 -13.28
CA VAL A 215 8.45 2.93 -12.89
C VAL A 215 8.12 3.26 -11.45
N SER A 216 9.11 3.21 -10.54
CA SER A 216 8.92 3.47 -9.11
C SER A 216 8.40 4.89 -8.87
N ASN A 217 8.99 5.89 -9.50
CA ASN A 217 8.59 7.28 -9.33
C ASN A 217 7.14 7.50 -9.76
N SER A 218 6.78 7.08 -10.97
CA SER A 218 5.40 7.20 -11.48
C SER A 218 4.42 6.40 -10.61
N ALA A 219 4.75 5.17 -10.20
CA ALA A 219 3.89 4.33 -9.39
C ALA A 219 3.60 4.93 -8.00
N ILE A 220 4.60 5.55 -7.36
CA ILE A 220 4.43 6.18 -6.04
C ILE A 220 3.58 7.44 -6.15
N ILE A 221 3.79 8.28 -7.17
CA ILE A 221 2.96 9.47 -7.41
C ILE A 221 1.50 9.06 -7.58
N VAL A 222 1.22 8.10 -8.47
CA VAL A 222 -0.13 7.57 -8.71
C VAL A 222 -0.74 7.04 -7.42
N LYS A 223 0.03 6.24 -6.67
CA LYS A 223 -0.46 5.71 -5.40
C LYS A 223 -0.78 6.79 -4.37
N MET A 224 -0.04 7.89 -4.33
CA MET A 224 -0.34 9.02 -3.44
C MET A 224 -1.64 9.73 -3.86
N ILE A 225 -1.86 9.92 -5.16
CA ILE A 225 -3.13 10.46 -5.69
C ILE A 225 -4.30 9.56 -5.25
N ARG A 226 -4.15 8.24 -5.41
CA ARG A 226 -5.17 7.26 -5.01
C ARG A 226 -5.44 7.25 -3.51
N VAL A 227 -4.42 7.41 -2.67
CA VAL A 227 -4.59 7.53 -1.21
C VAL A 227 -5.41 8.78 -0.85
N MET A 228 -5.22 9.89 -1.56
CA MET A 228 -6.02 11.09 -1.35
C MET A 228 -7.49 10.90 -1.73
N MET A 229 -7.80 10.03 -2.70
CA MET A 229 -9.18 9.66 -3.05
C MET A 229 -9.93 8.93 -1.93
N LEU A 230 -9.24 8.46 -0.89
CA LEU A 230 -9.89 7.89 0.28
C LEU A 230 -10.84 8.88 0.96
N VAL A 231 -10.46 10.16 1.01
CA VAL A 231 -11.27 11.20 1.68
C VAL A 231 -12.65 11.36 1.04
N PRO A 232 -12.77 11.63 -0.28
CA PRO A 232 -14.08 11.74 -0.92
C PRO A 232 -14.89 10.44 -0.84
N VAL A 233 -14.26 9.27 -0.96
CA VAL A 233 -14.95 7.98 -0.82
C VAL A 233 -15.52 7.80 0.59
N LEU A 234 -14.77 8.15 1.63
CA LEU A 234 -15.25 8.09 3.02
C LEU A 234 -16.43 9.05 3.26
N LEU A 235 -16.39 10.25 2.68
CA LEU A 235 -17.51 11.20 2.75
C LEU A 235 -18.78 10.61 2.13
N VAL A 236 -18.66 10.01 0.94
CA VAL A 236 -19.79 9.35 0.25
C VAL A 236 -20.34 8.20 1.10
N ILE A 237 -19.46 7.33 1.63
CA ILE A 237 -19.89 6.22 2.50
C ILE A 237 -20.58 6.74 3.77
N ALA A 238 -20.00 7.74 4.43
CA ALA A 238 -20.57 8.33 5.64
C ALA A 238 -21.96 8.94 5.37
N PHE A 239 -22.13 9.61 4.23
CA PHE A 239 -23.43 10.16 3.82
C PHE A 239 -24.50 9.06 3.65
N PHE A 240 -24.17 7.96 2.96
CA PHE A 240 -25.10 6.85 2.79
C PHE A 240 -25.41 6.12 4.11
N VAL A 241 -24.41 6.00 4.99
CA VAL A 241 -24.63 5.41 6.33
C VAL A 241 -25.57 6.30 7.15
N ALA A 242 -25.31 7.61 7.19
CA ALA A 242 -26.15 8.57 7.92
C ALA A 242 -27.61 8.57 7.41
N LYS A 243 -27.79 8.55 6.08
CA LYS A 243 -29.12 8.46 5.46
C LYS A 243 -29.87 7.20 5.89
N ASN A 244 -29.22 6.04 5.84
CA ASN A 244 -29.84 4.76 6.24
C ASN A 244 -30.20 4.71 7.73
N VAL A 245 -29.43 5.37 8.62
CA VAL A 245 -29.72 5.49 10.05
C VAL A 245 -30.92 6.40 10.28
N ALA A 246 -30.96 7.54 9.61
CA ALA A 246 -32.09 8.49 9.70
C ALA A 246 -33.41 7.84 9.22
N GLU A 247 -33.37 7.07 8.12
CA GLU A 247 -34.56 6.35 7.61
C GLU A 247 -35.07 5.26 8.55
N ARG A 248 -34.20 4.73 9.44
CA ARG A 248 -34.57 3.71 10.45
C ARG A 248 -35.01 4.30 11.79
N GLY A 249 -34.97 5.62 11.96
CA GLY A 249 -35.31 6.28 13.22
C GLY A 249 -34.37 5.95 14.39
N GLU A 250 -33.18 5.42 14.11
CA GLU A 250 -32.17 5.15 15.12
C GLU A 250 -31.35 6.42 15.38
N GLU A 251 -31.26 6.89 16.63
CA GLU A 251 -30.37 7.98 17.01
C GLU A 251 -28.92 7.53 16.79
N GLY A 252 -28.30 8.11 15.75
CA GLY A 252 -26.93 7.80 15.36
C GLY A 252 -25.92 8.30 16.39
N ASN A 253 -25.55 7.45 17.33
CA ASN A 253 -24.54 7.75 18.33
C ASN A 253 -23.14 7.62 17.72
N GLY A 254 -22.58 8.73 17.26
CA GLY A 254 -21.16 8.87 16.99
C GLY A 254 -20.77 9.32 15.59
N GLY A 255 -20.19 10.51 15.54
CA GLY A 255 -19.59 11.08 14.35
C GLY A 255 -18.61 10.15 13.65
N SER A 256 -18.74 10.01 12.35
CA SER A 256 -17.78 9.34 11.48
C SER A 256 -16.43 10.06 11.58
N THR A 257 -15.40 9.37 12.06
CA THR A 257 -14.04 9.92 12.10
C THR A 257 -13.39 9.75 10.73
N ILE A 258 -13.26 10.85 10.00
CA ILE A 258 -12.55 10.88 8.73
C ILE A 258 -11.05 10.91 9.01
N ASN A 259 -10.35 9.83 8.69
CA ASN A 259 -8.90 9.77 8.80
C ASN A 259 -8.25 10.41 7.58
N ILE A 260 -7.78 11.64 7.74
CA ILE A 260 -7.02 12.36 6.71
C ILE A 260 -5.62 11.72 6.60
N PRO A 261 -5.18 11.32 5.40
CA PRO A 261 -3.85 10.74 5.20
C PRO A 261 -2.76 11.84 5.16
N TRP A 262 -2.47 12.44 6.30
CA TRP A 262 -1.51 13.55 6.44
C TRP A 262 -0.15 13.28 5.80
N PHE A 263 0.32 12.04 5.79
CA PHE A 263 1.59 11.67 5.17
C PHE A 263 1.60 11.90 3.65
N ALA A 264 0.44 11.73 2.97
CA ALA A 264 0.33 11.99 1.54
C ALA A 264 0.35 13.51 1.24
N ILE A 265 -0.26 14.32 2.11
CA ILE A 265 -0.19 15.78 2.00
C ILE A 265 1.26 16.26 2.22
N LEU A 266 1.92 15.76 3.27
CA LEU A 266 3.32 16.11 3.57
C LEU A 266 4.27 15.65 2.45
N PHE A 267 4.02 14.50 1.82
CA PHE A 267 4.76 14.04 0.64
C PHE A 267 4.70 15.09 -0.48
N LEU A 268 3.52 15.62 -0.82
CA LEU A 268 3.38 16.68 -1.83
C LEU A 268 4.07 17.99 -1.43
N VAL A 269 4.02 18.35 -0.15
CA VAL A 269 4.73 19.51 0.38
C VAL A 269 6.23 19.35 0.20
N VAL A 270 6.78 18.16 0.49
CA VAL A 270 8.21 17.87 0.31
C VAL A 270 8.60 17.91 -1.17
N ILE A 271 7.78 17.38 -2.08
CA ILE A 271 8.00 17.50 -3.53
C ILE A 271 8.07 18.99 -3.94
N GLY A 272 7.10 19.80 -3.48
CA GLY A 272 7.09 21.23 -3.74
C GLY A 272 8.36 21.93 -3.22
N PHE A 273 8.77 21.59 -2.00
CA PHE A 273 10.00 22.12 -1.41
C PHE A 273 11.26 21.70 -2.21
N ASN A 274 11.37 20.43 -2.59
CA ASN A 274 12.48 19.93 -3.39
C ASN A 274 12.54 20.58 -4.79
N SER A 275 11.39 20.90 -5.37
CA SER A 275 11.29 21.58 -6.66
C SER A 275 11.88 23.00 -6.67
N LEU A 276 12.01 23.62 -5.49
CA LEU A 276 12.66 24.93 -5.34
C LEU A 276 14.18 24.86 -5.35
N ASN A 277 14.78 23.67 -5.36
CA ASN A 277 16.21 23.42 -5.40
C ASN A 277 17.02 24.19 -4.32
N LEU A 278 16.43 24.34 -3.13
CA LEU A 278 17.04 25.09 -2.02
C LEU A 278 18.14 24.31 -1.28
N LEU A 279 18.13 22.98 -1.36
CA LEU A 279 19.11 22.12 -0.69
C LEU A 279 20.27 21.76 -1.61
N PRO A 280 21.51 21.73 -1.06
CA PRO A 280 22.66 21.19 -1.78
C PRO A 280 22.40 19.71 -2.16
N LYS A 281 22.88 19.31 -3.34
CA LYS A 281 22.69 17.93 -3.83
C LYS A 281 23.16 16.86 -2.85
N ALA A 282 24.29 17.10 -2.16
CA ALA A 282 24.80 16.18 -1.14
C ALA A 282 23.82 15.94 0.02
N CYS A 283 23.06 16.97 0.42
CA CYS A 283 22.01 16.80 1.44
C CYS A 283 20.85 15.96 0.93
N VAL A 284 20.41 16.19 -0.31
CA VAL A 284 19.34 15.41 -0.95
C VAL A 284 19.74 13.96 -1.11
N ASP A 285 20.97 13.68 -1.54
CA ASP A 285 21.53 12.33 -1.70
C ASP A 285 21.60 11.59 -0.36
N PHE A 286 22.01 12.29 0.72
CA PHE A 286 21.98 11.74 2.07
C PHE A 286 20.57 11.40 2.53
N ILE A 287 19.60 12.32 2.33
CA ILE A 287 18.19 12.09 2.68
C ILE A 287 17.65 10.88 1.91
N ASN A 288 17.95 10.75 0.60
CA ASN A 288 17.51 9.65 -0.23
C ASN A 288 18.10 8.30 0.19
N THR A 289 19.37 8.28 0.65
CA THR A 289 19.99 7.07 1.19
C THR A 289 19.36 6.67 2.51
N PHE A 290 19.16 7.63 3.40
CA PHE A 290 18.49 7.41 4.68
C PHE A 290 17.04 6.94 4.49
N ASP A 291 16.32 7.54 3.55
CA ASP A 291 14.97 7.13 3.15
C ASP A 291 14.92 5.67 2.68
N THR A 292 15.86 5.26 1.81
CA THR A 292 15.95 3.85 1.39
C THR A 292 16.09 2.90 2.57
N PHE A 293 16.87 3.29 3.58
CA PHE A 293 17.02 2.49 4.80
C PHE A 293 15.70 2.40 5.59
N LEU A 294 15.00 3.52 5.78
CA LEU A 294 13.69 3.54 6.46
C LEU A 294 12.65 2.71 5.73
N LEU A 295 12.60 2.80 4.40
CA LEU A 295 11.68 2.00 3.60
C LEU A 295 12.03 0.50 3.66
N THR A 296 13.33 0.14 3.69
CA THR A 296 13.75 -1.25 3.90
C THR A 296 13.35 -1.77 5.28
N MET A 297 13.45 -0.95 6.34
CA MET A 297 12.90 -1.29 7.65
C MET A 297 11.39 -1.53 7.57
N ALA A 298 10.65 -0.64 6.91
CA ALA A 298 9.22 -0.76 6.77
C ALA A 298 8.81 -2.03 5.98
N MET A 299 9.55 -2.35 4.92
CA MET A 299 9.33 -3.58 4.13
C MET A 299 9.62 -4.84 4.95
N SER A 300 10.70 -4.85 5.75
CA SER A 300 11.02 -5.94 6.67
C SER A 300 9.90 -6.14 7.72
N ALA A 301 9.36 -5.06 8.24
CA ALA A 301 8.24 -5.11 9.18
C ALA A 301 6.96 -5.62 8.52
N LEU A 302 6.64 -5.18 7.28
CA LEU A 302 5.51 -5.70 6.51
C LEU A 302 5.64 -7.21 6.27
N GLY A 303 6.84 -7.66 5.90
CA GLY A 303 7.15 -9.09 5.79
C GLY A 303 6.88 -9.83 7.10
N ALA A 304 7.35 -9.29 8.23
CA ALA A 304 7.15 -9.88 9.56
C ALA A 304 5.67 -9.94 10.00
N GLU A 305 4.80 -9.13 9.41
CA GLU A 305 3.34 -9.20 9.61
C GLU A 305 2.63 -10.16 8.63
N THR A 306 3.34 -10.64 7.60
CA THR A 306 2.79 -11.51 6.56
C THR A 306 2.99 -12.98 6.93
N SER A 307 1.95 -13.65 7.46
CA SER A 307 1.99 -15.07 7.84
C SER A 307 0.97 -15.90 7.07
N ILE A 308 1.34 -17.16 6.78
CA ILE A 308 0.49 -18.13 6.07
C ILE A 308 -0.80 -18.42 6.84
N ASP A 309 -0.79 -18.35 8.17
CA ASP A 309 -1.99 -18.59 8.98
C ASP A 309 -3.09 -17.55 8.76
N LYS A 310 -2.73 -16.32 8.37
CA LYS A 310 -3.72 -15.29 8.00
C LYS A 310 -4.50 -15.67 6.74
N PHE A 311 -3.89 -16.41 5.81
CA PHE A 311 -4.57 -16.94 4.63
C PHE A 311 -5.69 -17.92 5.00
N LYS A 312 -5.42 -18.82 5.95
CA LYS A 312 -6.39 -19.85 6.37
C LYS A 312 -7.60 -19.25 7.08
N LYS A 313 -7.43 -18.12 7.77
CA LYS A 313 -8.48 -17.46 8.57
C LYS A 313 -9.47 -16.62 7.76
N ALA A 314 -9.13 -16.20 6.54
CA ALA A 314 -9.97 -15.30 5.73
C ALA A 314 -11.29 -15.93 5.27
N GLY A 315 -11.36 -17.25 5.14
CA GLY A 315 -12.53 -17.98 4.66
C GLY A 315 -12.69 -17.93 3.12
N PHE A 316 -13.47 -18.85 2.57
CA PHE A 316 -13.55 -19.05 1.13
C PHE A 316 -14.21 -17.88 0.37
N LYS A 317 -15.37 -17.38 0.84
CA LYS A 317 -16.12 -16.33 0.12
C LYS A 317 -15.37 -14.99 0.03
N PRO A 318 -14.81 -14.44 1.12
CA PRO A 318 -13.97 -13.23 1.06
C PRO A 318 -12.75 -13.41 0.17
N PHE A 319 -12.13 -14.59 0.19
CA PHE A 319 -11.00 -14.92 -0.68
C PHE A 319 -11.41 -14.93 -2.16
N LEU A 320 -12.54 -15.56 -2.50
CA LEU A 320 -13.07 -15.57 -3.86
C LEU A 320 -13.41 -14.16 -4.36
N LEU A 321 -14.04 -13.32 -3.53
CA LEU A 321 -14.29 -11.91 -3.85
C LEU A 321 -12.98 -11.19 -4.14
N ALA A 322 -11.99 -11.32 -3.25
CA ALA A 322 -10.69 -10.69 -3.43
C ALA A 322 -9.97 -11.18 -4.71
N THR A 323 -10.10 -12.47 -5.07
CA THR A 323 -9.56 -13.02 -6.33
C THR A 323 -10.21 -12.36 -7.55
N ILE A 324 -11.53 -12.19 -7.55
CA ILE A 324 -12.25 -11.54 -8.66
C ILE A 324 -11.82 -10.08 -8.80
N LEU A 325 -11.71 -9.35 -7.69
CA LEU A 325 -11.22 -7.99 -7.69
C LEU A 325 -9.75 -7.89 -8.14
N TRP A 326 -8.93 -8.85 -7.75
CA TRP A 326 -7.54 -8.96 -8.18
C TRP A 326 -7.42 -9.18 -9.70
N CYS A 327 -8.23 -10.08 -10.27
CA CYS A 327 -8.30 -10.27 -11.72
C CYS A 327 -8.77 -9.00 -12.44
N TRP A 328 -9.76 -8.28 -11.89
CA TRP A 328 -10.21 -6.99 -12.41
C TRP A 328 -9.08 -5.95 -12.37
N LEU A 329 -8.34 -5.84 -11.26
CA LEU A 329 -7.24 -4.90 -11.11
C LEU A 329 -6.12 -5.18 -12.12
N ILE A 330 -5.77 -6.45 -12.36
CA ILE A 330 -4.77 -6.81 -13.36
C ILE A 330 -5.30 -6.53 -14.77
N GLY A 331 -6.43 -7.12 -15.14
CA GLY A 331 -6.95 -7.03 -16.51
C GLY A 331 -7.46 -5.65 -16.87
N GLY A 332 -8.33 -5.08 -16.02
CA GLY A 332 -8.89 -3.75 -16.23
C GLY A 332 -7.81 -2.66 -16.11
N GLY A 333 -6.93 -2.76 -15.11
CA GLY A 333 -5.83 -1.83 -14.95
C GLY A 333 -4.84 -1.86 -16.12
N TYR A 334 -4.48 -3.04 -16.61
CA TYR A 334 -3.65 -3.20 -17.80
C TYR A 334 -4.30 -2.59 -19.04
N CYS A 335 -5.59 -2.84 -19.27
CA CYS A 335 -6.31 -2.25 -20.39
C CYS A 335 -6.34 -0.72 -20.31
N LEU A 336 -6.57 -0.16 -19.11
CA LEU A 336 -6.55 1.28 -18.93
C LEU A 336 -5.14 1.87 -19.18
N ALA A 337 -4.10 1.23 -18.65
CA ALA A 337 -2.73 1.68 -18.86
C ALA A 337 -2.31 1.59 -20.34
N LYS A 338 -2.73 0.55 -21.05
CA LYS A 338 -2.35 0.33 -22.45
C LYS A 338 -3.12 1.20 -23.43
N TYR A 339 -4.39 1.49 -23.18
CA TYR A 339 -5.26 2.19 -24.14
C TYR A 339 -5.64 3.60 -23.74
N VAL A 340 -5.86 3.87 -22.44
CA VAL A 340 -6.31 5.19 -21.99
C VAL A 340 -5.13 6.13 -21.74
N VAL A 341 -4.04 5.65 -21.16
CA VAL A 341 -2.88 6.49 -20.84
C VAL A 341 -2.24 7.11 -22.11
N PRO A 342 -2.00 6.36 -23.20
CA PRO A 342 -1.47 6.95 -24.44
C PRO A 342 -2.42 7.96 -25.08
N LEU A 343 -3.75 7.75 -25.02
CA LEU A 343 -4.73 8.71 -25.54
C LEU A 343 -4.68 10.05 -24.83
N MET A 344 -4.13 10.10 -23.63
CA MET A 344 -3.98 11.32 -22.82
C MET A 344 -2.59 11.95 -22.94
N GLY A 345 -1.75 11.47 -23.89
CA GLY A 345 -0.46 12.08 -24.23
C GLY A 345 0.69 11.72 -23.29
N VAL A 346 0.59 10.66 -22.50
CA VAL A 346 1.68 10.15 -21.67
C VAL A 346 2.26 8.89 -22.33
N GLY A 347 3.57 8.93 -22.64
CA GLY A 347 4.27 7.77 -23.19
C GLY A 347 4.37 7.71 -24.73
N CYS A 348 4.22 8.86 -25.40
CA CYS A 348 4.63 9.01 -26.81
C CYS A 348 6.08 9.43 -26.91
#